data_19dc17423e4dea418030dbc23d673b67
#
_entry.id   19dc17423e4dea418030dbc23d673b67
#
_cell.length_a   1.000
_cell.length_b   1.000
_cell.length_c   1.000
_cell.angle_alpha   90.00
_cell.angle_beta   90.00
_cell.angle_gamma   90.00
#
_symmetry.space_group_name_H-M   'P 1'
#
loop_
_entity.id
_entity.type
_entity.pdbx_description
1 polymer ?
#
loop_
_entity_poly.entity_id
_entity_poly.type
_entity_poly.pdbx_seq_one_letter_code
_entity_poly.pdbx_strand_id
1 'polypeptide(L)'
;MANSSVADKLCSASARGDLNGVQLLLQDGTNVNGFNRFLRTALQVVMLGSTAVVRALLEWGADPNLRDPDCGLTVTHDAAREGFVDTVRLLLEYGADANQVDNRGNLPLHLAAREGHLPVVQLLIGHTADPQSVNNQGYTAGQLARLYGRTDAAAFIDGHLNSD
;
A
#
# COMPACT_ATOMS: atom_id res chain seq x y z
N MET A 1 21.56 -18.40 -21.00
CA MET A 1 21.24 -18.26 -19.58
C MET A 1 20.86 -16.83 -19.27
N ALA A 2 19.65 -16.65 -18.83
CA ALA A 2 19.21 -15.31 -18.48
C ALA A 2 19.83 -14.90 -17.14
N ASN A 3 20.66 -13.88 -17.15
CA ASN A 3 21.10 -13.25 -15.92
C ASN A 3 19.95 -12.43 -15.36
N SER A 4 19.70 -12.59 -14.04
CA SER A 4 18.74 -11.71 -13.38
C SER A 4 19.23 -10.27 -13.54
N SER A 5 18.36 -9.40 -13.97
CA SER A 5 18.67 -7.98 -14.02
C SER A 5 18.93 -7.45 -12.61
N VAL A 6 19.58 -6.29 -12.51
CA VAL A 6 19.80 -5.64 -11.22
C VAL A 6 18.45 -5.29 -10.58
N ALA A 7 17.46 -4.91 -11.41
CA ALA A 7 16.10 -4.67 -10.92
C ALA A 7 15.48 -5.94 -10.32
N ASP A 8 15.67 -7.10 -10.96
CA ASP A 8 15.19 -8.37 -10.40
C ASP A 8 15.85 -8.68 -9.05
N LYS A 9 17.14 -8.40 -8.92
CA LYS A 9 17.87 -8.62 -7.66
C LYS A 9 17.35 -7.72 -6.54
N LEU A 10 17.12 -6.45 -6.85
CA LEU A 10 16.58 -5.51 -5.86
C LEU A 10 15.16 -5.92 -5.45
N CYS A 11 14.32 -6.28 -6.40
CA CYS A 11 12.96 -6.75 -6.11
C CYS A 11 12.98 -8.03 -5.25
N SER A 12 13.85 -8.97 -5.55
CA SER A 12 13.99 -10.20 -4.75
C SER A 12 14.42 -9.91 -3.32
N ALA A 13 15.42 -9.06 -3.13
CA ALA A 13 15.89 -8.68 -1.80
C ALA A 13 14.77 -7.96 -1.03
N SER A 14 14.04 -7.08 -1.69
CA SER A 14 12.91 -6.35 -1.11
C SER A 14 11.80 -7.31 -0.68
N ALA A 15 11.45 -8.27 -1.53
CA ALA A 15 10.41 -9.24 -1.24
C ALA A 15 10.76 -10.18 -0.07
N ARG A 16 12.06 -10.44 0.13
CA ARG A 16 12.54 -11.26 1.25
C ARG A 16 12.73 -10.46 2.54
N GLY A 17 12.62 -9.14 2.50
CA GLY A 17 12.91 -8.30 3.64
C GLY A 17 14.40 -8.23 3.97
N ASP A 18 15.25 -8.43 2.97
CA ASP A 18 16.71 -8.44 3.13
C ASP A 18 17.25 -7.00 3.08
N LEU A 19 17.28 -6.35 4.24
CA LEU A 19 17.70 -4.96 4.35
C LEU A 19 19.13 -4.76 3.85
N ASN A 20 20.05 -5.63 4.25
CA ASN A 20 21.45 -5.49 3.84
C ASN A 20 21.59 -5.62 2.33
N GLY A 21 20.89 -6.59 1.72
CA GLY A 21 20.90 -6.76 0.27
C GLY A 21 20.34 -5.54 -0.45
N VAL A 22 19.23 -5.00 0.03
CA VAL A 22 18.63 -3.79 -0.53
C VAL A 22 19.59 -2.61 -0.44
N GLN A 23 20.17 -2.37 0.74
CA GLN A 23 21.08 -1.24 0.95
C GLN A 23 22.33 -1.35 0.08
N LEU A 24 22.92 -2.54 -0.05
CA LEU A 24 24.10 -2.73 -0.89
C LEU A 24 23.81 -2.44 -2.35
N LEU A 25 22.67 -2.93 -2.85
CA LEU A 25 22.27 -2.69 -4.25
C LEU A 25 22.03 -1.21 -4.51
N LEU A 26 21.35 -0.53 -3.59
CA LEU A 26 21.08 0.90 -3.75
C LEU A 26 22.37 1.73 -3.68
N GLN A 27 23.28 1.37 -2.79
CA GLN A 27 24.58 2.04 -2.70
C GLN A 27 25.42 1.84 -3.96
N ASP A 28 25.25 0.72 -4.64
CA ASP A 28 25.94 0.43 -5.92
C ASP A 28 25.30 1.18 -7.11
N GLY A 29 24.28 2.00 -6.87
CA GLY A 29 23.66 2.81 -7.91
C GLY A 29 22.50 2.16 -8.62
N THR A 30 21.95 1.07 -8.10
CA THR A 30 20.75 0.44 -8.67
C THR A 30 19.59 1.43 -8.65
N ASN A 31 18.88 1.54 -9.77
CA ASN A 31 17.68 2.37 -9.86
C ASN A 31 16.59 1.80 -8.95
N VAL A 32 16.22 2.55 -7.92
CA VAL A 32 15.22 2.11 -6.94
C VAL A 32 13.85 1.88 -7.61
N ASN A 33 13.56 2.59 -8.71
CA ASN A 33 12.31 2.50 -9.45
C ASN A 33 12.42 1.62 -10.70
N GLY A 34 13.47 0.82 -10.81
CA GLY A 34 13.62 -0.10 -11.92
C GLY A 34 12.57 -1.21 -11.86
N PHE A 35 12.06 -1.59 -13.03
CA PHE A 35 11.06 -2.65 -13.13
C PHE A 35 11.73 -4.01 -13.29
N ASN A 36 11.22 -5.00 -12.57
CA ASN A 36 11.63 -6.39 -12.78
C ASN A 36 10.93 -6.94 -14.04
N ARG A 37 11.18 -8.22 -14.33
CA ARG A 37 10.58 -8.89 -15.51
C ARG A 37 9.04 -8.97 -15.45
N PHE A 38 8.44 -8.74 -14.28
CA PHE A 38 7.00 -8.75 -14.09
C PHE A 38 6.41 -7.33 -14.06
N LEU A 39 7.20 -6.32 -14.47
CA LEU A 39 6.80 -4.92 -14.54
C LEU A 39 6.45 -4.32 -13.17
N ARG A 40 7.15 -4.75 -12.13
CA ARG A 40 6.97 -4.22 -10.77
C ARG A 40 8.30 -3.71 -10.21
N THR A 41 8.22 -2.68 -9.38
CA THR A 41 9.38 -2.13 -8.66
C THR A 41 9.59 -2.85 -7.35
N ALA A 42 10.75 -2.61 -6.73
CA ALA A 42 11.07 -3.17 -5.42
C ALA A 42 10.03 -2.81 -4.35
N LEU A 43 9.54 -1.57 -4.36
CA LEU A 43 8.52 -1.15 -3.39
C LEU A 43 7.19 -1.86 -3.62
N GLN A 44 6.82 -2.13 -4.86
CA GLN A 44 5.58 -2.84 -5.17
C GLN A 44 5.58 -4.29 -4.68
N VAL A 45 6.75 -4.92 -4.57
CA VAL A 45 6.88 -6.32 -4.15
C VAL A 45 7.43 -6.48 -2.73
N VAL A 46 7.62 -5.39 -2.02
CA VAL A 46 8.29 -5.38 -0.71
C VAL A 46 7.58 -6.28 0.30
N MET A 47 8.38 -6.89 1.19
CA MET A 47 7.82 -7.52 2.38
C MET A 47 7.20 -6.42 3.25
N LEU A 48 5.87 -6.36 3.27
CA LEU A 48 5.12 -5.24 3.84
C LEU A 48 5.36 -5.04 5.34
N GLY A 49 5.64 -6.11 6.07
CA GLY A 49 5.92 -6.01 7.49
C GLY A 49 7.33 -5.52 7.82
N SER A 50 8.20 -5.43 6.82
CA SER A 50 9.58 -4.97 7.04
C SER A 50 9.65 -3.46 6.81
N THR A 51 9.28 -2.68 7.85
CA THR A 51 9.30 -1.22 7.76
C THR A 51 10.70 -0.67 7.46
N ALA A 52 11.74 -1.39 7.91
CA ALA A 52 13.12 -0.98 7.63
C ALA A 52 13.42 -1.01 6.13
N VAL A 53 12.99 -2.06 5.42
CA VAL A 53 13.19 -2.17 3.97
C VAL A 53 12.32 -1.14 3.24
N VAL A 54 11.06 -0.97 3.65
CA VAL A 54 10.17 0.04 3.08
C VAL A 54 10.81 1.43 3.22
N ARG A 55 11.28 1.77 4.41
CA ARG A 55 11.95 3.06 4.66
C ARG A 55 13.18 3.22 3.78
N ALA A 56 14.03 2.21 3.68
CA ALA A 56 15.24 2.29 2.87
C ALA A 56 14.90 2.59 1.41
N LEU A 57 13.91 1.91 0.85
CA LEU A 57 13.47 2.15 -0.53
C LEU A 57 12.93 3.57 -0.69
N LEU A 58 12.10 4.03 0.23
CA LEU A 58 11.50 5.37 0.17
C LEU A 58 12.57 6.46 0.31
N GLU A 59 13.54 6.27 1.20
CA GLU A 59 14.64 7.22 1.38
C GLU A 59 15.50 7.34 0.11
N TRP A 60 15.59 6.28 -0.68
CA TRP A 60 16.29 6.30 -1.96
C TRP A 60 15.41 6.78 -3.12
N GLY A 61 14.18 7.22 -2.83
CA GLY A 61 13.31 7.83 -3.82
C GLY A 61 12.36 6.86 -4.52
N ALA A 62 12.04 5.73 -3.90
CA ALA A 62 11.02 4.83 -4.46
C ALA A 62 9.69 5.55 -4.59
N ASP A 63 9.01 5.37 -5.72
CA ASP A 63 7.72 5.96 -5.99
C ASP A 63 6.61 5.12 -5.35
N PRO A 64 5.91 5.66 -4.32
CA PRO A 64 4.87 4.89 -3.63
C PRO A 64 3.55 4.83 -4.40
N ASN A 65 3.43 5.54 -5.52
CA ASN A 65 2.15 5.72 -6.20
C ASN A 65 2.00 4.93 -7.49
N LEU A 66 2.94 4.03 -7.76
CA LEU A 66 2.86 3.17 -8.94
C LEU A 66 1.78 2.11 -8.74
N ARG A 67 0.99 1.90 -9.77
CA ARG A 67 -0.08 0.90 -9.79
C ARG A 67 0.44 -0.36 -10.44
N ASP A 68 0.07 -1.54 -9.90
CA ASP A 68 0.49 -2.76 -10.56
C ASP A 68 -0.25 -2.94 -11.89
N PRO A 69 0.39 -3.61 -12.87
CA PRO A 69 -0.18 -3.67 -14.23
C PRO A 69 -1.42 -4.55 -14.35
N ASP A 70 -1.68 -5.44 -13.38
CA ASP A 70 -2.78 -6.39 -13.47
C ASP A 70 -4.05 -5.90 -12.77
N CYS A 71 -3.91 -5.43 -11.53
CA CYS A 71 -5.05 -5.08 -10.68
C CYS A 71 -5.15 -3.58 -10.37
N GLY A 72 -4.11 -2.82 -10.70
CA GLY A 72 -4.07 -1.38 -10.40
C GLY A 72 -3.85 -1.05 -8.94
N LEU A 73 -3.45 -2.03 -8.12
CA LEU A 73 -3.18 -1.81 -6.70
C LEU A 73 -1.88 -1.04 -6.52
N THR A 74 -1.84 -0.13 -5.57
CA THR A 74 -0.61 0.48 -5.09
C THR A 74 -0.09 -0.30 -3.89
N VAL A 75 1.14 -0.04 -3.47
CA VAL A 75 1.68 -0.64 -2.24
C VAL A 75 0.85 -0.23 -1.02
N THR A 76 0.26 0.97 -1.03
CA THR A 76 -0.63 1.42 0.05
C THR A 76 -1.90 0.57 0.12
N HIS A 77 -2.48 0.19 -1.02
CA HIS A 77 -3.61 -0.75 -1.05
C HIS A 77 -3.22 -2.08 -0.39
N ASP A 78 -2.06 -2.62 -0.76
CA ASP A 78 -1.60 -3.90 -0.22
C ASP A 78 -1.38 -3.84 1.29
N ALA A 79 -0.70 -2.80 1.76
CA ALA A 79 -0.43 -2.61 3.18
C ALA A 79 -1.73 -2.41 3.97
N ALA A 80 -2.69 -1.67 3.40
CA ALA A 80 -3.99 -1.43 4.01
C ALA A 80 -4.79 -2.73 4.12
N ARG A 81 -4.83 -3.51 3.04
CA ARG A 81 -5.54 -4.80 3.03
C ARG A 81 -4.99 -5.77 4.06
N GLU A 82 -3.67 -5.78 4.23
CA GLU A 82 -3.00 -6.70 5.17
C GLU A 82 -2.91 -6.17 6.60
N GLY A 83 -3.26 -4.89 6.82
CA GLY A 83 -3.31 -4.32 8.16
C GLY A 83 -1.99 -3.81 8.71
N PHE A 84 -1.00 -3.57 7.87
CA PHE A 84 0.31 -3.07 8.29
C PHE A 84 0.27 -1.55 8.48
N VAL A 85 -0.25 -1.12 9.65
CA VAL A 85 -0.49 0.29 9.92
C VAL A 85 0.79 1.13 9.89
N ASP A 86 1.90 0.59 10.41
CA ASP A 86 3.17 1.32 10.43
C ASP A 86 3.70 1.53 9.01
N THR A 87 3.53 0.53 8.15
CA THR A 87 3.92 0.65 6.74
C THR A 87 3.03 1.67 6.03
N VAL A 88 1.73 1.66 6.28
CA VAL A 88 0.81 2.66 5.70
C VAL A 88 1.23 4.07 6.13
N ARG A 89 1.51 4.26 7.43
CA ARG A 89 1.95 5.55 7.95
C ARG A 89 3.22 6.03 7.27
N LEU A 90 4.18 5.15 7.12
CA LEU A 90 5.46 5.44 6.48
C LEU A 90 5.26 5.83 5.01
N LEU A 91 4.43 5.09 4.28
CA LEU A 91 4.11 5.40 2.88
C LEU A 91 3.49 6.80 2.76
N LEU A 92 2.56 7.12 3.64
CA LEU A 92 1.92 8.45 3.64
C LEU A 92 2.93 9.56 3.94
N GLU A 93 3.89 9.33 4.84
CA GLU A 93 4.95 10.29 5.14
C GLU A 93 5.81 10.59 3.92
N TYR A 94 5.97 9.63 3.02
CA TYR A 94 6.77 9.78 1.80
C TYR A 94 5.93 10.06 0.55
N GLY A 95 4.71 10.54 0.73
CA GLY A 95 3.92 11.07 -0.38
C GLY A 95 2.98 10.08 -1.05
N ALA A 96 2.68 8.95 -0.42
CA ALA A 96 1.66 8.05 -0.96
C ALA A 96 0.30 8.76 -1.02
N ASP A 97 -0.39 8.59 -2.14
CA ASP A 97 -1.72 9.17 -2.36
C ASP A 97 -2.79 8.16 -1.95
N ALA A 98 -3.45 8.43 -0.83
CA ALA A 98 -4.51 7.57 -0.31
C ALA A 98 -5.79 7.63 -1.15
N ASN A 99 -5.84 8.50 -2.16
CA ASN A 99 -7.03 8.68 -3.00
C ASN A 99 -6.95 7.95 -4.35
N GLN A 100 -5.90 7.18 -4.58
CA GLN A 100 -5.83 6.33 -5.77
C GLN A 100 -6.76 5.13 -5.62
N VAL A 101 -7.40 4.76 -6.72
CA VAL A 101 -8.27 3.58 -6.74
C VAL A 101 -7.62 2.46 -7.55
N ASP A 102 -7.91 1.22 -7.19
CA ASP A 102 -7.52 0.06 -7.98
C ASP A 102 -8.48 -0.13 -9.17
N ASN A 103 -8.31 -1.20 -9.93
CA ASN A 103 -9.16 -1.46 -11.10
C ASN A 103 -10.62 -1.77 -10.76
N ARG A 104 -10.93 -2.01 -9.48
CA ARG A 104 -12.30 -2.22 -8.98
C ARG A 104 -12.88 -0.97 -8.33
N GLY A 105 -12.16 0.16 -8.44
CA GLY A 105 -12.59 1.41 -7.84
C GLY A 105 -12.38 1.50 -6.34
N ASN A 106 -11.61 0.59 -5.76
CA ASN A 106 -11.36 0.58 -4.32
C ASN A 106 -10.24 1.56 -3.95
N LEU A 107 -10.52 2.39 -2.97
CA LEU A 107 -9.49 3.13 -2.24
C LEU A 107 -8.79 2.19 -1.25
N PRO A 108 -7.59 2.51 -0.78
CA PRO A 108 -7.01 1.77 0.33
C PRO A 108 -7.96 1.67 1.54
N LEU A 109 -8.74 2.73 1.80
CA LEU A 109 -9.73 2.73 2.87
C LEU A 109 -10.80 1.63 2.70
N HIS A 110 -11.26 1.38 1.46
CA HIS A 110 -12.21 0.30 1.18
C HIS A 110 -11.63 -1.06 1.60
N LEU A 111 -10.36 -1.31 1.26
CA LEU A 111 -9.72 -2.60 1.55
C LEU A 111 -9.49 -2.78 3.06
N ALA A 112 -9.03 -1.74 3.74
CA ALA A 112 -8.83 -1.78 5.18
C ALA A 112 -10.15 -2.02 5.93
N ALA A 113 -11.22 -1.36 5.49
CA ALA A 113 -12.55 -1.50 6.09
C ALA A 113 -13.12 -2.90 5.85
N ARG A 114 -13.00 -3.41 4.63
CA ARG A 114 -13.47 -4.75 4.29
C ARG A 114 -12.81 -5.82 5.15
N GLU A 115 -11.50 -5.69 5.39
CA GLU A 115 -10.74 -6.66 6.20
C GLU A 115 -10.80 -6.35 7.71
N GLY A 116 -11.38 -5.22 8.10
CA GLY A 116 -11.58 -4.90 9.51
C GLY A 116 -10.35 -4.40 10.25
N HIS A 117 -9.40 -3.82 9.53
CA HIS A 117 -8.16 -3.31 10.13
C HIS A 117 -8.38 -1.91 10.69
N LEU A 118 -8.96 -1.85 11.89
CA LEU A 118 -9.34 -0.59 12.53
C LEU A 118 -8.21 0.43 12.61
N PRO A 119 -6.98 0.09 13.06
CA PRO A 119 -5.90 1.09 13.09
C PRO A 119 -5.59 1.71 11.73
N VAL A 120 -5.66 0.91 10.67
CA VAL A 120 -5.44 1.40 9.30
C VAL A 120 -6.61 2.29 8.86
N VAL A 121 -7.84 1.89 9.16
CA VAL A 121 -9.02 2.72 8.87
C VAL A 121 -8.91 4.09 9.56
N GLN A 122 -8.55 4.09 10.84
CA GLN A 122 -8.38 5.32 11.61
C GLN A 122 -7.32 6.24 11.00
N LEU A 123 -6.24 5.67 10.50
CA LEU A 123 -5.18 6.43 9.87
C LEU A 123 -5.62 6.96 8.49
N LEU A 124 -6.16 6.09 7.65
CA LEU A 124 -6.47 6.43 6.26
C LEU A 124 -7.63 7.41 6.11
N ILE A 125 -8.61 7.36 7.02
CA ILE A 125 -9.82 8.17 6.86
C ILE A 125 -9.50 9.67 6.87
N GLY A 126 -8.49 10.07 7.64
CA GLY A 126 -8.03 11.46 7.67
C GLY A 126 -7.26 11.89 6.41
N HIS A 127 -6.80 10.93 5.62
CA HIS A 127 -6.08 11.17 4.37
C HIS A 127 -6.94 10.91 3.14
N THR A 128 -8.19 10.54 3.31
CA THR A 128 -9.13 10.25 2.22
C THR A 128 -10.00 11.46 1.98
N ALA A 129 -9.97 12.00 0.76
CA ALA A 129 -10.69 13.23 0.42
C ALA A 129 -12.21 13.05 0.54
N ASP A 130 -12.72 11.90 0.09
CA ASP A 130 -14.14 11.58 0.20
C ASP A 130 -14.31 10.17 0.77
N PRO A 131 -14.45 10.05 2.12
CA PRO A 131 -14.63 8.74 2.75
C PRO A 131 -15.95 8.05 2.38
N GLN A 132 -16.88 8.78 1.76
CA GLN A 132 -18.16 8.21 1.30
C GLN A 132 -18.13 7.81 -0.17
N SER A 133 -16.97 7.90 -0.82
CA SER A 133 -16.76 7.48 -2.19
C SER A 133 -17.10 5.99 -2.35
N VAL A 134 -17.76 5.64 -3.45
CA VAL A 134 -18.15 4.25 -3.72
C VAL A 134 -17.17 3.60 -4.69
N ASN A 135 -17.00 2.29 -4.54
CA ASN A 135 -16.24 1.50 -5.50
C ASN A 135 -17.12 1.14 -6.71
N ASN A 136 -16.59 0.33 -7.63
CA ASN A 136 -17.32 -0.04 -8.85
C ASN A 136 -18.57 -0.89 -8.59
N GLN A 137 -18.69 -1.47 -7.40
CA GLN A 137 -19.89 -2.21 -6.97
C GLN A 137 -20.91 -1.33 -6.25
N GLY A 138 -20.60 -0.03 -6.09
CA GLY A 138 -21.48 0.91 -5.42
C GLY A 138 -21.37 0.94 -3.91
N TYR A 139 -20.33 0.35 -3.32
CA TYR A 139 -20.15 0.31 -1.87
C TYR A 139 -19.18 1.38 -1.38
N THR A 140 -19.54 2.05 -0.29
CA THR A 140 -18.61 2.85 0.50
C THR A 140 -17.77 1.94 1.39
N ALA A 141 -16.70 2.48 1.96
CA ALA A 141 -15.88 1.72 2.92
C ALA A 141 -16.70 1.26 4.12
N GLY A 142 -17.57 2.13 4.66
CA GLY A 142 -18.45 1.78 5.78
C GLY A 142 -19.41 0.65 5.44
N GLN A 143 -19.97 0.67 4.23
CA GLN A 143 -20.86 -0.40 3.76
C GLN A 143 -20.11 -1.73 3.63
N LEU A 144 -18.87 -1.71 3.12
CA LEU A 144 -18.06 -2.92 3.06
C LEU A 144 -17.75 -3.47 4.45
N ALA A 145 -17.43 -2.60 5.39
CA ALA A 145 -17.18 -3.03 6.77
C ALA A 145 -18.41 -3.75 7.35
N ARG A 146 -19.60 -3.19 7.16
CA ARG A 146 -20.84 -3.81 7.63
C ARG A 146 -21.12 -5.13 6.92
N LEU A 147 -20.96 -5.15 5.60
CA LEU A 147 -21.19 -6.35 4.80
C LEU A 147 -20.32 -7.53 5.24
N TYR A 148 -19.07 -7.24 5.63
CA TYR A 148 -18.12 -8.27 6.04
C TYR A 148 -18.08 -8.47 7.56
N GLY A 149 -19.03 -7.88 8.31
CA GLY A 149 -19.12 -8.06 9.75
C GLY A 149 -18.04 -7.38 10.56
N ARG A 150 -17.42 -6.34 10.01
CA ARG A 150 -16.35 -5.60 10.68
C ARG A 150 -16.98 -4.46 11.51
N THR A 151 -17.55 -4.82 12.65
CA THR A 151 -18.37 -3.93 13.47
C THR A 151 -17.61 -2.71 13.96
N ASP A 152 -16.40 -2.89 14.45
CA ASP A 152 -15.61 -1.79 15.01
C ASP A 152 -15.22 -0.79 13.91
N ALA A 153 -14.80 -1.30 12.76
CA ALA A 153 -14.47 -0.44 11.63
C ALA A 153 -15.69 0.33 11.13
N ALA A 154 -16.83 -0.35 11.00
CA ALA A 154 -18.08 0.29 10.58
C ALA A 154 -18.51 1.39 11.55
N ALA A 155 -18.47 1.10 12.85
CA ALA A 155 -18.83 2.08 13.88
C ALA A 155 -17.89 3.30 13.84
N PHE A 156 -16.61 3.06 13.68
CA PHE A 156 -15.63 4.16 13.61
C PHE A 156 -15.90 5.05 12.39
N ILE A 157 -16.13 4.44 11.23
CA ILE A 157 -16.38 5.20 9.99
C ILE A 157 -17.66 6.02 10.13
N ASP A 158 -18.75 5.41 10.63
CA ASP A 158 -20.01 6.10 10.81
C ASP A 158 -19.87 7.27 11.81
N GLY A 159 -19.14 7.06 12.91
CA GLY A 159 -18.88 8.11 13.88
C GLY A 159 -18.07 9.27 13.29
N HIS A 160 -17.07 8.96 12.48
CA HIS A 160 -16.27 9.98 11.80
C HIS A 160 -17.12 10.82 10.84
N LEU A 161 -17.98 10.17 10.05
CA LEU A 161 -18.82 10.86 9.07
C LEU A 161 -19.89 11.72 9.72
N ASN A 162 -20.30 11.40 10.92
CA ASN A 162 -21.36 12.10 11.64
C ASN A 162 -20.83 13.14 12.64
N SER A 163 -19.52 13.26 12.81
CA SER A 163 -18.92 14.15 13.80
C SER A 163 -18.41 15.44 13.14
N ASP A 164 -19.30 16.27 12.70
CA ASP A 164 -18.93 17.60 12.21
C ASP A 164 -19.16 18.64 13.27
#